data_c75c1c186119c919ba06e8ffd5801fca
#
_entry.id   c75c1c186119c919ba06e8ffd5801fca
#
_cell.length_a   1.000
_cell.length_b   1.000
_cell.length_c   1.000
_cell.angle_alpha   90.00
_cell.angle_beta   90.00
_cell.angle_gamma   90.00
#
_symmetry.space_group_name_H-M   'P 1'
#
loop_
_entity.id
_entity.type
_entity.pdbx_description
1 polymer ?
#
loop_
_entity_poly.entity_id
_entity_poly.type
_entity_poly.pdbx_seq_one_letter_code
_entity_poly.pdbx_strand_id
1 'polypeptide(L)'
;MANATRFLIATLLVGTALSANAVVDTTDYDRLHVLPALTGNPGDQDWRVHGAVTPVKNEGNCDASWAFGIAELVESDHAIRNGTLLTLSPQELLDCTGSGSGCNGGSPISALRTVIAKGGLATTASYPYTATVGACKASTPAATVPGAGLVPPGDEVSLQNYVARGPVLALIDDSNPAFNAYRGGIFTGPCGSGPPTRAVLIVGYTSDYWIVKNSLGTSWGAQGYIYMARHQNICGIDNYALAISNVPLPAPAVPAIPALCPWAVASLLGSLLALGLALSRVEKF
;
A
#
# COMPACT_ATOMS: atom_id res chain seq x y z
N MET A 1 -57.47 43.25 1.87
CA MET A 1 -56.30 42.92 2.71
C MET A 1 -56.15 41.40 2.63
N ALA A 2 -55.27 40.90 1.81
CA ALA A 2 -55.08 39.47 1.57
C ALA A 2 -53.65 39.11 2.05
N ASN A 3 -53.55 38.33 3.12
CA ASN A 3 -52.30 37.78 3.65
C ASN A 3 -51.89 36.55 2.82
N ALA A 4 -50.77 36.62 2.13
CA ALA A 4 -50.17 35.51 1.45
C ALA A 4 -49.14 34.84 2.37
N THR A 5 -49.50 33.67 2.90
CA THR A 5 -48.62 32.80 3.69
C THR A 5 -47.71 32.04 2.72
N ARG A 6 -46.40 32.36 2.75
CA ARG A 6 -45.38 31.61 2.00
C ARG A 6 -45.01 30.34 2.80
N PHE A 7 -45.33 29.18 2.24
CA PHE A 7 -44.78 27.90 2.71
C PHE A 7 -43.36 27.71 2.13
N LEU A 8 -42.38 27.70 3.01
CA LEU A 8 -41.01 27.24 2.68
C LEU A 8 -41.02 25.70 2.75
N ILE A 9 -40.88 25.07 1.58
CA ILE A 9 -40.61 23.64 1.50
C ILE A 9 -39.09 23.48 1.66
N ALA A 10 -38.68 23.02 2.82
CA ALA A 10 -37.29 22.58 3.06
C ALA A 10 -37.10 21.20 2.41
N THR A 11 -36.43 21.16 1.26
CA THR A 11 -35.99 19.92 0.62
C THR A 11 -34.83 19.34 1.42
N LEU A 12 -35.12 18.29 2.20
CA LEU A 12 -34.06 17.51 2.88
C LEU A 12 -33.32 16.71 1.82
N LEU A 13 -32.13 17.16 1.41
CA LEU A 13 -31.18 16.36 0.66
C LEU A 13 -30.60 15.30 1.61
N VAL A 14 -31.17 14.10 1.57
CA VAL A 14 -30.52 12.91 2.14
C VAL A 14 -29.35 12.57 1.23
N GLY A 15 -28.20 13.10 1.57
CA GLY A 15 -26.93 12.69 0.95
C GLY A 15 -26.66 11.25 1.36
N THR A 16 -26.86 10.30 0.44
CA THR A 16 -26.26 8.98 0.56
C THR A 16 -24.75 9.15 0.52
N ALA A 17 -24.10 9.05 1.68
CA ALA A 17 -22.65 8.89 1.73
C ALA A 17 -22.33 7.57 1.03
N LEU A 18 -21.90 7.64 -0.22
CA LEU A 18 -21.16 6.57 -0.85
C LEU A 18 -19.90 6.40 0.00
N SER A 19 -19.80 5.30 0.73
CA SER A 19 -18.54 4.87 1.32
C SER A 19 -17.55 4.73 0.15
N ALA A 20 -16.63 5.67 0.04
CA ALA A 20 -15.50 5.52 -0.84
C ALA A 20 -14.70 4.33 -0.31
N ASN A 21 -14.68 3.23 -1.07
CA ASN A 21 -13.78 2.13 -0.76
C ASN A 21 -12.36 2.70 -0.71
N ALA A 22 -11.61 2.34 0.31
CA ALA A 22 -10.21 2.71 0.40
C ALA A 22 -9.50 2.19 -0.86
N VAL A 23 -8.79 3.07 -1.54
CA VAL A 23 -8.04 2.73 -2.76
C VAL A 23 -6.58 2.61 -2.37
N VAL A 24 -5.95 1.50 -2.76
CA VAL A 24 -4.50 1.38 -2.62
C VAL A 24 -3.84 2.29 -3.66
N ASP A 25 -2.96 3.17 -3.21
CA ASP A 25 -2.26 4.10 -4.09
C ASP A 25 -1.22 3.35 -4.94
N THR A 26 -1.43 3.34 -6.24
CA THR A 26 -0.57 2.67 -7.23
C THR A 26 0.31 3.64 -8.02
N THR A 27 0.29 4.95 -7.73
CA THR A 27 0.96 5.98 -8.55
C THR A 27 2.45 5.79 -8.72
N ASP A 28 3.11 5.12 -7.78
CA ASP A 28 4.55 4.85 -7.84
C ASP A 28 4.90 3.50 -8.49
N TYR A 29 3.91 2.65 -8.79
CA TYR A 29 4.18 1.32 -9.37
C TYR A 29 4.78 1.41 -10.77
N ASP A 30 4.31 2.34 -11.61
CA ASP A 30 4.83 2.56 -12.96
C ASP A 30 6.30 2.97 -12.99
N ARG A 31 6.85 3.39 -11.84
CA ARG A 31 8.22 3.84 -11.68
C ARG A 31 9.13 2.77 -11.07
N LEU A 32 8.56 1.67 -10.63
CA LEU A 32 9.35 0.55 -10.13
C LEU A 32 10.09 -0.15 -11.27
N HIS A 33 11.26 -0.66 -10.95
CA HIS A 33 11.92 -1.59 -11.85
C HIS A 33 11.07 -2.86 -11.98
N VAL A 34 10.71 -3.19 -13.21
CA VAL A 34 10.14 -4.49 -13.51
C VAL A 34 11.27 -5.51 -13.39
N LEU A 35 11.07 -6.50 -12.54
CA LEU A 35 12.01 -7.58 -12.33
C LEU A 35 12.11 -8.46 -13.59
N PRO A 36 13.19 -9.21 -13.79
CA PRO A 36 13.32 -10.13 -14.92
C PRO A 36 12.16 -11.13 -14.94
N ALA A 37 11.61 -11.38 -16.12
CA ALA A 37 10.71 -12.50 -16.33
C ALA A 37 11.44 -13.80 -15.99
N LEU A 38 10.77 -14.67 -15.23
CA LEU A 38 11.31 -15.95 -14.82
C LEU A 38 10.57 -17.07 -15.54
N THR A 39 11.34 -18.06 -15.94
CA THR A 39 10.81 -19.29 -16.55
C THR A 39 11.05 -20.47 -15.63
N GLY A 40 10.23 -21.47 -15.74
CA GLY A 40 10.30 -22.68 -14.94
C GLY A 40 8.91 -23.10 -14.47
N ASN A 41 8.85 -24.27 -13.90
CA ASN A 41 7.64 -24.79 -13.28
C ASN A 41 8.02 -25.42 -11.94
N PRO A 42 8.34 -24.59 -10.92
CA PRO A 42 8.62 -25.11 -9.58
C PRO A 42 7.35 -25.80 -9.05
N GLY A 43 7.54 -26.90 -8.30
CA GLY A 43 6.45 -27.62 -7.64
C GLY A 43 5.69 -26.75 -6.64
N ASP A 44 4.66 -27.32 -6.04
CA ASP A 44 3.84 -26.66 -5.00
C ASP A 44 4.69 -26.02 -3.90
N GLN A 45 4.28 -24.86 -3.42
CA GLN A 45 4.98 -24.10 -2.39
C GLN A 45 4.01 -23.61 -1.31
N ASP A 46 4.42 -23.75 -0.04
CA ASP A 46 3.69 -23.17 1.10
C ASP A 46 4.68 -22.67 2.16
N TRP A 47 4.88 -21.38 2.22
CA TRP A 47 5.81 -20.75 3.17
C TRP A 47 5.36 -20.83 4.63
N ARG A 48 4.09 -21.15 4.87
CA ARG A 48 3.58 -21.35 6.25
C ARG A 48 4.25 -22.54 6.93
N VAL A 49 4.49 -23.61 6.19
CA VAL A 49 5.16 -24.82 6.73
C VAL A 49 6.67 -24.67 6.84
N HIS A 50 7.24 -23.63 6.20
CA HIS A 50 8.66 -23.31 6.28
C HIS A 50 9.01 -22.28 7.36
N GLY A 51 8.03 -21.88 8.19
CA GLY A 51 8.25 -20.95 9.29
C GLY A 51 8.55 -19.51 8.85
N ALA A 52 8.15 -19.12 7.61
CA ALA A 52 8.40 -17.80 7.06
C ALA A 52 7.16 -16.89 7.05
N VAL A 53 6.05 -17.34 7.65
CA VAL A 53 4.77 -16.58 7.67
C VAL A 53 4.28 -16.46 9.10
N THR A 54 4.11 -15.22 9.57
CA THR A 54 3.54 -14.92 10.89
C THR A 54 2.06 -15.28 10.96
N PRO A 55 1.48 -15.47 12.16
CA PRO A 55 0.04 -15.63 12.33
C PRO A 55 -0.75 -14.51 11.63
N VAL A 56 -1.99 -14.84 11.21
CA VAL A 56 -2.90 -13.88 10.59
C VAL A 56 -3.17 -12.72 11.56
N LYS A 57 -3.04 -11.50 11.05
CA LYS A 57 -3.29 -10.26 11.79
C LYS A 57 -4.68 -9.70 11.48
N ASN A 58 -5.10 -8.70 12.24
CA ASN A 58 -6.38 -8.03 12.05
C ASN A 58 -6.18 -6.51 12.05
N GLU A 59 -6.45 -5.86 10.92
CA GLU A 59 -6.39 -4.42 10.76
C GLU A 59 -7.57 -3.69 11.44
N GLY A 60 -8.63 -4.42 11.82
CA GLY A 60 -9.81 -3.86 12.48
C GLY A 60 -10.59 -2.93 11.56
N ASN A 61 -10.96 -1.75 12.07
CA ASN A 61 -11.72 -0.73 11.31
C ASN A 61 -10.81 0.27 10.58
N CYS A 62 -9.55 -0.08 10.35
CA CYS A 62 -8.58 0.76 9.66
C CYS A 62 -8.19 0.06 8.36
N ASP A 63 -8.45 0.67 7.20
CA ASP A 63 -8.10 0.11 5.91
C ASP A 63 -6.59 0.21 5.67
N ALA A 64 -5.84 -0.54 6.49
CA ALA A 64 -4.38 -0.51 6.57
C ALA A 64 -3.70 -1.71 5.90
N SER A 65 -4.40 -2.44 5.01
CA SER A 65 -3.87 -3.62 4.32
C SER A 65 -2.51 -3.35 3.65
N TRP A 66 -2.29 -2.13 3.14
CA TRP A 66 -1.04 -1.65 2.58
C TRP A 66 0.13 -1.69 3.59
N ALA A 67 -0.13 -1.33 4.86
CA ALA A 67 0.87 -1.34 5.93
C ALA A 67 1.11 -2.76 6.46
N PHE A 68 0.03 -3.54 6.64
CA PHE A 68 0.11 -4.93 7.05
C PHE A 68 0.86 -5.77 6.02
N GLY A 69 0.52 -5.63 4.74
CA GLY A 69 1.15 -6.36 3.65
C GLY A 69 2.67 -6.11 3.58
N ILE A 70 3.10 -4.85 3.72
CA ILE A 70 4.54 -4.53 3.74
C ILE A 70 5.23 -5.06 5.00
N ALA A 71 4.62 -4.92 6.18
CA ALA A 71 5.19 -5.48 7.40
C ALA A 71 5.38 -7.00 7.26
N GLU A 72 4.37 -7.71 6.76
CA GLU A 72 4.40 -9.17 6.55
C GLU A 72 5.37 -9.61 5.45
N LEU A 73 5.52 -8.81 4.40
CA LEU A 73 6.53 -9.05 3.37
C LEU A 73 7.96 -8.98 3.94
N VAL A 74 8.24 -7.98 4.78
CA VAL A 74 9.53 -7.81 5.47
C VAL A 74 9.76 -8.93 6.49
N GLU A 75 8.74 -9.34 7.24
CA GLU A 75 8.79 -10.48 8.17
C GLU A 75 9.24 -11.76 7.47
N SER A 76 8.60 -12.06 6.33
CA SER A 76 8.87 -13.26 5.54
C SER A 76 10.27 -13.24 4.94
N ASP A 77 10.68 -12.13 4.36
CA ASP A 77 12.03 -11.96 3.81
C ASP A 77 13.10 -12.09 4.90
N HIS A 78 12.87 -11.48 6.09
CA HIS A 78 13.78 -11.61 7.23
C HIS A 78 13.89 -13.06 7.69
N ALA A 79 12.77 -13.79 7.82
CA ALA A 79 12.75 -15.19 8.21
C ALA A 79 13.54 -16.07 7.24
N ILE A 80 13.37 -15.85 5.93
CA ILE A 80 14.06 -16.61 4.88
C ILE A 80 15.57 -16.33 4.90
N ARG A 81 15.98 -15.06 5.03
CA ARG A 81 17.39 -14.68 4.98
C ARG A 81 18.14 -14.90 6.29
N ASN A 82 17.47 -14.74 7.43
CA ASN A 82 18.10 -14.71 8.75
C ASN A 82 17.70 -15.91 9.64
N GLY A 83 16.76 -16.76 9.22
CA GLY A 83 16.31 -17.92 9.96
C GLY A 83 15.45 -17.59 11.21
N THR A 84 15.04 -16.34 11.38
CA THR A 84 14.25 -15.90 12.55
C THR A 84 13.00 -15.15 12.09
N LEU A 85 11.83 -15.66 12.46
CA LEU A 85 10.55 -15.02 12.17
C LEU A 85 10.26 -13.98 13.25
N LEU A 86 10.18 -12.71 12.83
CA LEU A 86 9.81 -11.57 13.66
C LEU A 86 8.36 -11.16 13.39
N THR A 87 7.72 -10.53 14.39
CA THR A 87 6.43 -9.85 14.17
C THR A 87 6.68 -8.35 14.18
N LEU A 88 6.58 -7.74 13.00
CA LEU A 88 6.88 -6.33 12.78
C LEU A 88 5.63 -5.46 12.88
N SER A 89 5.83 -4.16 13.09
CA SER A 89 4.77 -3.20 13.37
C SER A 89 4.16 -2.58 12.11
N PRO A 90 2.92 -2.89 11.75
CA PRO A 90 2.19 -2.12 10.76
C PRO A 90 1.81 -0.71 11.27
N GLN A 91 1.72 -0.52 12.60
CA GLN A 91 1.43 0.79 13.19
C GLN A 91 2.53 1.81 12.90
N GLU A 92 3.79 1.39 12.92
CA GLU A 92 4.88 2.27 12.59
C GLU A 92 4.77 2.78 11.15
N LEU A 93 4.34 1.95 10.22
CA LEU A 93 4.06 2.37 8.84
C LEU A 93 2.88 3.34 8.78
N LEU A 94 1.81 3.02 9.50
CA LEU A 94 0.62 3.86 9.58
C LEU A 94 0.93 5.28 10.07
N ASP A 95 1.82 5.39 11.07
CA ASP A 95 2.20 6.66 11.69
C ASP A 95 3.29 7.41 10.94
N CYS A 96 4.19 6.70 10.21
CA CYS A 96 5.44 7.29 9.70
C CYS A 96 5.52 7.43 8.17
N THR A 97 4.60 6.83 7.40
CA THR A 97 4.70 6.85 5.93
C THR A 97 4.36 8.22 5.31
N GLY A 98 3.73 9.12 6.08
CA GLY A 98 3.46 10.50 5.66
C GLY A 98 2.08 10.72 5.06
N SER A 99 1.85 11.90 4.48
CA SER A 99 0.55 12.31 3.95
C SER A 99 0.07 11.42 2.79
N GLY A 100 -1.23 11.13 2.77
CA GLY A 100 -1.86 10.24 1.79
C GLY A 100 -1.88 8.77 2.20
N SER A 101 -1.29 8.42 3.36
CA SER A 101 -1.35 7.08 3.95
C SER A 101 -2.05 7.15 5.30
N GLY A 102 -2.89 6.16 5.60
CA GLY A 102 -3.64 6.14 6.85
C GLY A 102 -4.69 5.04 6.87
N CYS A 103 -5.74 5.25 7.68
CA CYS A 103 -6.85 4.31 7.79
C CYS A 103 -7.86 4.38 6.62
N ASN A 104 -7.63 5.26 5.64
CA ASN A 104 -8.45 5.34 4.42
C ASN A 104 -7.65 4.84 3.19
N GLY A 105 -6.70 3.96 3.42
CA GLY A 105 -5.79 3.46 2.39
C GLY A 105 -4.40 4.09 2.45
N GLY A 106 -3.52 3.65 1.55
CA GLY A 106 -2.14 4.15 1.46
C GLY A 106 -1.33 3.44 0.39
N SER A 107 -0.07 3.86 0.23
CA SER A 107 0.84 3.33 -0.76
C SER A 107 1.81 2.30 -0.17
N PRO A 108 1.74 1.02 -0.59
CA PRO A 108 2.74 0.02 -0.19
C PRO A 108 4.18 0.43 -0.57
N ILE A 109 4.34 1.14 -1.70
CA ILE A 109 5.67 1.60 -2.13
C ILE A 109 6.21 2.67 -1.19
N SER A 110 5.38 3.62 -0.77
CA SER A 110 5.75 4.64 0.21
C SER A 110 6.05 4.01 1.58
N ALA A 111 5.29 2.99 1.99
CA ALA A 111 5.57 2.21 3.18
C ALA A 111 6.95 1.52 3.10
N LEU A 112 7.25 0.88 1.99
CA LEU A 112 8.53 0.20 1.80
C LEU A 112 9.72 1.18 1.78
N ARG A 113 9.54 2.37 1.17
CA ARG A 113 10.53 3.47 1.25
C ARG A 113 10.76 3.90 2.70
N THR A 114 9.68 3.97 3.49
CA THR A 114 9.78 4.31 4.93
C THR A 114 10.58 3.26 5.68
N VAL A 115 10.36 1.96 5.43
CA VAL A 115 11.17 0.86 6.00
C VAL A 115 12.63 1.07 5.69
N ILE A 116 12.98 1.29 4.42
CA ILE A 116 14.37 1.44 3.97
C ILE A 116 15.00 2.72 4.56
N ALA A 117 14.30 3.85 4.51
CA ALA A 117 14.79 5.13 4.99
C ALA A 117 15.04 5.15 6.51
N LYS A 118 14.22 4.43 7.29
CA LYS A 118 14.39 4.27 8.73
C LYS A 118 15.44 3.22 9.12
N GLY A 119 16.02 2.52 8.15
CA GLY A 119 16.95 1.41 8.38
C GLY A 119 16.27 0.13 8.86
N GLY A 120 14.93 0.07 8.81
CA GLY A 120 14.12 -1.08 9.16
C GLY A 120 12.82 -0.72 9.87
N LEU A 121 12.05 -1.75 10.20
CA LEU A 121 10.78 -1.67 10.88
C LEU A 121 10.91 -2.27 12.29
N ALA A 122 10.29 -1.62 13.27
CA ALA A 122 10.27 -2.09 14.66
C ALA A 122 9.36 -3.32 14.83
N THR A 123 9.54 -4.06 15.93
CA THR A 123 8.61 -5.14 16.28
C THR A 123 7.27 -4.60 16.76
N THR A 124 6.20 -5.36 16.60
CA THR A 124 4.88 -5.05 17.17
C THR A 124 4.93 -4.90 18.69
N ALA A 125 5.82 -5.62 19.37
CA ALA A 125 5.97 -5.50 20.82
C ALA A 125 6.48 -4.13 21.25
N SER A 126 7.37 -3.51 20.47
CA SER A 126 7.93 -2.17 20.75
C SER A 126 7.08 -1.03 20.17
N TYR A 127 6.28 -1.31 19.15
CA TYR A 127 5.40 -0.33 18.51
C TYR A 127 4.03 -0.97 18.23
N PRO A 128 3.15 -1.07 19.25
CA PRO A 128 1.89 -1.80 19.18
C PRO A 128 0.88 -1.19 18.21
N TYR A 129 0.04 -2.03 17.60
CA TYR A 129 -1.04 -1.63 16.72
C TYR A 129 -2.23 -1.03 17.49
N THR A 130 -2.73 0.12 17.06
CA THR A 130 -3.84 0.86 17.69
C THR A 130 -5.03 1.10 16.76
N ALA A 131 -4.95 0.67 15.49
CA ALA A 131 -5.98 0.87 14.46
C ALA A 131 -6.38 2.36 14.25
N THR A 132 -5.48 3.28 14.56
CA THR A 132 -5.65 4.73 14.35
C THR A 132 -4.32 5.34 13.97
N VAL A 133 -4.33 6.36 13.12
CA VAL A 133 -3.12 7.12 12.76
C VAL A 133 -2.67 7.93 13.96
N GLY A 134 -1.42 7.77 14.35
CA GLY A 134 -0.77 8.53 15.42
C GLY A 134 0.40 9.38 14.93
N ALA A 135 1.10 9.99 15.87
CA ALA A 135 2.37 10.67 15.58
C ALA A 135 3.47 9.63 15.37
N CYS A 136 4.29 9.83 14.33
CA CYS A 136 5.48 8.99 14.12
C CYS A 136 6.43 9.11 15.30
N LYS A 137 6.75 8.00 15.94
CA LYS A 137 7.63 7.92 17.11
C LYS A 137 9.00 7.36 16.72
N ALA A 138 10.00 7.71 17.49
CA ALA A 138 11.30 7.04 17.39
C ALA A 138 11.16 5.56 17.76
N SER A 139 11.82 4.71 17.02
CA SER A 139 11.77 3.25 17.17
C SER A 139 13.15 2.64 16.92
N THR A 140 13.36 1.44 17.41
CA THR A 140 14.57 0.66 17.11
C THR A 140 14.23 -0.31 15.97
N PRO A 141 14.89 -0.20 14.81
CA PRO A 141 14.67 -1.12 13.71
C PRO A 141 15.03 -2.56 14.07
N ALA A 142 14.19 -3.50 13.70
CA ALA A 142 14.40 -4.94 13.92
C ALA A 142 14.70 -5.68 12.60
N ALA A 143 14.08 -5.28 11.50
CA ALA A 143 14.31 -5.88 10.19
C ALA A 143 14.11 -4.85 9.06
N THR A 144 14.91 -4.99 8.00
CA THR A 144 14.81 -4.20 6.76
C THR A 144 14.99 -5.09 5.55
N VAL A 145 14.74 -4.53 4.39
CA VAL A 145 14.93 -5.17 3.09
C VAL A 145 15.88 -4.36 2.21
N PRO A 146 16.62 -5.00 1.29
CA PRO A 146 17.56 -4.28 0.43
C PRO A 146 16.86 -3.43 -0.64
N GLY A 147 15.67 -3.85 -1.05
CA GLY A 147 14.86 -3.22 -2.10
C GLY A 147 13.76 -4.16 -2.55
N ALA A 148 13.05 -3.74 -3.58
CA ALA A 148 11.99 -4.54 -4.20
C ALA A 148 11.79 -4.12 -5.65
N GLY A 149 11.11 -4.98 -6.40
CA GLY A 149 10.72 -4.69 -7.76
C GLY A 149 9.36 -5.28 -8.10
N LEU A 150 8.80 -4.78 -9.19
CA LEU A 150 7.54 -5.25 -9.72
C LEU A 150 7.76 -6.56 -10.46
N VAL A 151 7.07 -7.60 -10.07
CA VAL A 151 6.97 -8.82 -10.88
C VAL A 151 6.33 -8.45 -12.21
N PRO A 152 6.78 -8.98 -13.36
CA PRO A 152 6.21 -8.62 -14.65
C PRO A 152 4.69 -8.74 -14.65
N PRO A 153 3.95 -7.62 -14.89
CA PRO A 153 2.50 -7.60 -14.79
C PRO A 153 1.84 -8.56 -15.78
N GLY A 154 0.84 -9.33 -15.33
CA GLY A 154 0.13 -10.29 -16.14
C GLY A 154 0.94 -11.54 -16.47
N ASP A 155 2.11 -11.74 -15.88
CA ASP A 155 2.95 -12.90 -16.08
C ASP A 155 2.86 -13.85 -14.87
N GLU A 156 1.85 -14.71 -14.88
CA GLU A 156 1.62 -15.68 -13.80
C GLU A 156 2.80 -16.65 -13.63
N VAL A 157 3.52 -16.99 -14.70
CA VAL A 157 4.70 -17.87 -14.61
C VAL A 157 5.80 -17.19 -13.82
N SER A 158 6.08 -15.94 -14.12
CA SER A 158 7.02 -15.14 -13.31
C SER A 158 6.55 -15.01 -11.87
N LEU A 159 5.26 -14.72 -11.62
CA LEU A 159 4.69 -14.63 -10.28
C LEU A 159 4.91 -15.92 -9.49
N GLN A 160 4.61 -17.08 -10.08
CA GLN A 160 4.85 -18.39 -9.47
C GLN A 160 6.33 -18.57 -9.09
N ASN A 161 7.24 -18.23 -9.99
CA ASN A 161 8.67 -18.37 -9.75
C ASN A 161 9.20 -17.41 -8.68
N TYR A 162 8.61 -16.21 -8.53
CA TYR A 162 8.93 -15.29 -7.43
C TYR A 162 8.39 -15.81 -6.11
N VAL A 163 7.14 -16.30 -6.06
CA VAL A 163 6.56 -16.90 -4.85
C VAL A 163 7.31 -18.16 -4.43
N ALA A 164 7.89 -18.91 -5.36
CA ALA A 164 8.77 -20.05 -5.02
C ALA A 164 10.04 -19.64 -4.27
N ARG A 165 10.46 -18.37 -4.35
CA ARG A 165 11.65 -17.82 -3.67
C ARG A 165 11.34 -17.11 -2.35
N GLY A 166 10.08 -16.72 -2.14
CA GLY A 166 9.58 -16.05 -0.94
C GLY A 166 8.18 -15.50 -1.16
N PRO A 167 7.44 -15.18 -0.09
CA PRO A 167 6.16 -14.49 -0.20
C PRO A 167 6.23 -13.21 -1.02
N VAL A 168 5.16 -12.91 -1.75
CA VAL A 168 5.03 -11.78 -2.66
C VAL A 168 3.81 -10.96 -2.26
N LEU A 169 3.96 -9.63 -2.14
CA LEU A 169 2.82 -8.74 -1.96
C LEU A 169 2.09 -8.59 -3.28
N ALA A 170 0.77 -8.72 -3.27
CA ALA A 170 -0.06 -8.43 -4.43
C ALA A 170 -1.14 -7.40 -4.08
N LEU A 171 -1.53 -6.60 -5.07
CA LEU A 171 -2.68 -5.71 -4.95
C LEU A 171 -3.84 -6.29 -5.74
N ILE A 172 -5.01 -6.36 -5.11
CA ILE A 172 -6.23 -6.93 -5.68
C ILE A 172 -7.41 -5.97 -5.57
N ASP A 173 -8.39 -6.13 -6.46
CA ASP A 173 -9.69 -5.48 -6.31
C ASP A 173 -10.67 -6.41 -5.58
N ASP A 174 -10.84 -6.16 -4.27
CA ASP A 174 -11.74 -6.89 -3.37
C ASP A 174 -13.11 -6.21 -3.20
N SER A 175 -13.43 -5.20 -4.02
CA SER A 175 -14.64 -4.37 -3.88
C SER A 175 -15.94 -5.14 -4.11
N ASN A 176 -15.89 -6.33 -4.72
CA ASN A 176 -17.07 -7.17 -4.88
C ASN A 176 -17.45 -7.86 -3.55
N PRO A 177 -18.73 -7.79 -3.11
CA PRO A 177 -19.17 -8.42 -1.86
C PRO A 177 -18.89 -9.92 -1.75
N ALA A 178 -18.74 -10.64 -2.86
CA ALA A 178 -18.40 -12.07 -2.87
C ALA A 178 -17.04 -12.33 -2.20
N PHE A 179 -16.07 -11.41 -2.33
CA PHE A 179 -14.79 -11.52 -1.67
C PHE A 179 -14.96 -11.48 -0.14
N ASN A 180 -15.71 -10.50 0.39
CA ASN A 180 -15.98 -10.39 1.81
C ASN A 180 -16.81 -11.56 2.36
N ALA A 181 -17.66 -12.16 1.52
CA ALA A 181 -18.48 -13.31 1.87
C ALA A 181 -17.74 -14.66 1.79
N TYR A 182 -16.48 -14.68 1.30
CA TYR A 182 -15.70 -15.90 1.19
C TYR A 182 -15.51 -16.60 2.55
N ARG A 183 -15.64 -17.94 2.57
CA ARG A 183 -15.51 -18.76 3.80
C ARG A 183 -14.62 -19.99 3.62
N GLY A 184 -14.26 -20.33 2.38
CA GLY A 184 -13.41 -21.49 2.06
C GLY A 184 -13.62 -22.01 0.66
N GLY A 185 -12.81 -23.01 0.26
CA GLY A 185 -12.76 -23.54 -1.10
C GLY A 185 -11.90 -22.67 -2.02
N ILE A 186 -11.84 -22.99 -3.32
CA ILE A 186 -11.13 -22.18 -4.30
C ILE A 186 -12.04 -21.04 -4.75
N PHE A 187 -11.58 -19.81 -4.56
CA PHE A 187 -12.28 -18.58 -4.99
C PHE A 187 -12.01 -18.32 -6.47
N THR A 188 -13.08 -18.33 -7.26
CA THR A 188 -13.06 -18.08 -8.71
C THR A 188 -13.69 -16.74 -9.10
N GLY A 189 -13.91 -15.86 -8.14
CA GLY A 189 -14.63 -14.60 -8.33
C GLY A 189 -16.11 -14.68 -7.95
N PRO A 190 -16.92 -13.67 -8.25
CA PRO A 190 -16.53 -12.43 -8.95
C PRO A 190 -15.66 -11.50 -8.11
N CYS A 191 -14.86 -10.67 -8.79
CA CYS A 191 -14.07 -9.60 -8.22
C CYS A 191 -14.65 -8.23 -8.62
N GLY A 192 -14.07 -7.14 -8.12
CA GLY A 192 -14.30 -5.81 -8.67
C GLY A 192 -13.72 -5.67 -10.09
N SER A 193 -14.01 -4.54 -10.72
CA SER A 193 -13.47 -4.17 -12.04
C SER A 193 -12.77 -2.80 -12.03
N GLY A 194 -12.47 -2.33 -10.83
CA GLY A 194 -11.83 -1.05 -10.57
C GLY A 194 -10.32 -1.17 -10.28
N PRO A 195 -9.73 -0.08 -9.79
CA PRO A 195 -8.36 -0.11 -9.29
C PRO A 195 -8.25 -1.01 -8.06
N PRO A 196 -7.04 -1.46 -7.70
CA PRO A 196 -6.83 -2.25 -6.49
C PRO A 196 -7.33 -1.53 -5.24
N THR A 197 -7.98 -2.28 -4.38
CA THR A 197 -8.56 -1.80 -3.12
C THR A 197 -7.90 -2.42 -1.89
N ARG A 198 -7.11 -3.50 -2.07
CA ARG A 198 -6.50 -4.26 -0.99
C ARG A 198 -5.11 -4.77 -1.33
N ALA A 199 -4.21 -4.70 -0.35
CA ALA A 199 -2.94 -5.40 -0.38
C ALA A 199 -3.06 -6.74 0.35
N VAL A 200 -2.54 -7.80 -0.24
CA VAL A 200 -2.53 -9.16 0.30
C VAL A 200 -1.15 -9.80 0.13
N LEU A 201 -0.83 -10.83 0.91
CA LEU A 201 0.44 -11.53 0.78
C LEU A 201 0.21 -12.93 0.18
N ILE A 202 0.79 -13.20 -1.00
CA ILE A 202 0.83 -14.54 -1.58
C ILE A 202 1.93 -15.31 -0.85
N VAL A 203 1.53 -16.33 -0.10
CA VAL A 203 2.44 -17.13 0.74
C VAL A 203 2.69 -18.53 0.19
N GLY A 204 2.12 -18.84 -0.97
CA GLY A 204 2.30 -20.13 -1.60
C GLY A 204 1.33 -20.33 -2.76
N TYR A 205 1.42 -21.52 -3.35
CA TYR A 205 0.55 -21.95 -4.46
C TYR A 205 0.56 -23.46 -4.59
N THR A 206 -0.47 -23.97 -5.29
CA THR A 206 -0.53 -25.30 -5.87
C THR A 206 -0.67 -25.18 -7.40
N SER A 207 -0.89 -26.28 -8.10
CA SER A 207 -1.27 -26.23 -9.53
C SER A 207 -2.53 -25.39 -9.79
N ASP A 208 -3.48 -25.35 -8.83
CA ASP A 208 -4.85 -24.89 -9.06
C ASP A 208 -5.14 -23.52 -8.42
N TYR A 209 -4.43 -23.14 -7.34
CA TYR A 209 -4.71 -21.92 -6.59
C TYR A 209 -3.48 -21.31 -5.94
N TRP A 210 -3.57 -19.99 -5.71
CA TRP A 210 -2.69 -19.22 -4.84
C TRP A 210 -3.14 -19.35 -3.38
N ILE A 211 -2.19 -19.48 -2.46
CA ILE A 211 -2.44 -19.39 -1.01
C ILE A 211 -2.18 -17.93 -0.60
N VAL A 212 -3.24 -17.22 -0.29
CA VAL A 212 -3.18 -15.76 -0.05
C VAL A 212 -3.57 -15.46 1.38
N LYS A 213 -2.68 -14.78 2.11
CA LYS A 213 -2.90 -14.29 3.46
C LYS A 213 -3.52 -12.91 3.42
N ASN A 214 -4.57 -12.69 4.21
CA ASN A 214 -5.25 -11.40 4.38
C ASN A 214 -5.02 -10.84 5.80
N SER A 215 -5.37 -9.57 6.01
CA SER A 215 -5.28 -8.85 7.29
C SER A 215 -6.64 -8.61 7.98
N LEU A 216 -7.64 -9.46 7.69
CA LEU A 216 -9.00 -9.34 8.24
C LEU A 216 -9.27 -10.23 9.47
N GLY A 217 -8.22 -10.78 10.10
CA GLY A 217 -8.33 -11.69 11.22
C GLY A 217 -8.72 -13.12 10.82
N THR A 218 -8.62 -14.04 11.78
CA THR A 218 -8.84 -15.49 11.55
C THR A 218 -10.31 -15.87 11.40
N SER A 219 -11.25 -14.98 11.72
CA SER A 219 -12.68 -15.20 11.53
C SER A 219 -13.14 -15.00 10.07
N TRP A 220 -12.32 -14.36 9.24
CA TRP A 220 -12.58 -14.18 7.82
C TRP A 220 -11.99 -15.34 7.01
N GLY A 221 -12.69 -15.71 5.93
CA GLY A 221 -12.21 -16.69 4.95
C GLY A 221 -11.87 -18.06 5.55
N ALA A 222 -10.84 -18.69 5.02
CA ALA A 222 -10.27 -19.93 5.53
C ALA A 222 -9.23 -19.62 6.62
N GLN A 223 -9.70 -19.25 7.82
CA GLN A 223 -8.84 -18.84 8.96
C GLN A 223 -7.91 -17.66 8.62
N GLY A 224 -8.43 -16.65 7.89
CA GLY A 224 -7.69 -15.46 7.48
C GLY A 224 -6.97 -15.61 6.14
N TYR A 225 -7.11 -16.74 5.47
CA TYR A 225 -6.58 -17.01 4.14
C TYR A 225 -7.70 -17.08 3.10
N ILE A 226 -7.34 -16.85 1.84
CA ILE A 226 -8.15 -17.14 0.67
C ILE A 226 -7.34 -17.95 -0.33
N TYR A 227 -7.96 -18.96 -0.93
CA TYR A 227 -7.38 -19.77 -1.99
C TYR A 227 -7.92 -19.25 -3.33
N MET A 228 -7.12 -18.48 -4.07
CA MET A 228 -7.55 -17.81 -5.30
C MET A 228 -7.15 -18.65 -6.50
N ALA A 229 -8.11 -18.94 -7.40
CA ALA A 229 -7.85 -19.74 -8.58
C ALA A 229 -6.71 -19.18 -9.42
N ARG A 230 -5.85 -20.07 -9.92
CA ARG A 230 -4.78 -19.75 -10.86
C ARG A 230 -5.28 -19.74 -12.31
N HIS A 231 -4.45 -19.25 -13.23
CA HIS A 231 -4.67 -19.20 -14.66
C HIS A 231 -5.85 -18.32 -15.11
N GLN A 232 -6.33 -17.46 -14.25
CA GLN A 232 -7.48 -16.59 -14.49
C GLN A 232 -7.26 -15.14 -14.04
N ASN A 233 -6.07 -14.79 -13.52
CA ASN A 233 -5.77 -13.48 -12.94
C ASN A 233 -6.89 -12.95 -12.03
N ILE A 234 -7.38 -13.80 -11.11
CA ILE A 234 -8.52 -13.49 -10.25
C ILE A 234 -8.24 -12.23 -9.42
N CYS A 235 -9.15 -11.27 -9.45
CA CYS A 235 -9.05 -9.95 -8.80
C CYS A 235 -7.83 -9.12 -9.23
N GLY A 236 -7.18 -9.45 -10.34
CA GLY A 236 -5.98 -8.76 -10.82
C GLY A 236 -4.72 -9.08 -10.05
N ILE A 237 -4.65 -10.26 -9.42
CA ILE A 237 -3.57 -10.66 -8.48
C ILE A 237 -2.16 -10.62 -9.09
N ASP A 238 -2.02 -10.77 -10.40
CA ASP A 238 -0.75 -10.72 -11.12
C ASP A 238 -0.45 -9.36 -11.77
N ASN A 239 -1.34 -8.36 -11.64
CA ASN A 239 -1.15 -7.05 -12.24
C ASN A 239 -0.17 -6.17 -11.45
N TYR A 240 -0.22 -6.23 -10.12
CA TYR A 240 0.57 -5.41 -9.22
C TYR A 240 1.17 -6.28 -8.11
N ALA A 241 2.15 -7.09 -8.47
CA ALA A 241 2.84 -7.96 -7.52
C ALA A 241 4.26 -7.44 -7.23
N LEU A 242 4.63 -7.31 -5.95
CA LEU A 242 5.88 -6.75 -5.46
C LEU A 242 6.69 -7.85 -4.77
N ALA A 243 7.87 -8.14 -5.28
CA ALA A 243 8.81 -9.09 -4.69
C ALA A 243 10.06 -8.36 -4.13
N ILE A 244 10.57 -8.86 -3.01
CA ILE A 244 11.85 -8.38 -2.49
C ILE A 244 12.97 -8.73 -3.46
N SER A 245 13.87 -7.78 -3.67
CA SER A 245 15.03 -7.92 -4.56
C SER A 245 16.15 -7.01 -4.08
N ASN A 246 17.34 -7.20 -4.65
CA ASN A 246 18.47 -6.29 -4.43
C ASN A 246 18.41 -5.02 -5.31
N VAL A 247 17.32 -4.81 -6.03
CA VAL A 247 17.11 -3.60 -6.84
C VAL A 247 16.61 -2.48 -5.93
N PRO A 248 17.35 -1.37 -5.79
CA PRO A 248 16.91 -0.24 -4.99
C PRO A 248 15.60 0.36 -5.53
N LEU A 249 14.75 0.86 -4.62
CA LEU A 249 13.56 1.59 -5.04
C LEU A 249 13.95 2.89 -5.74
N PRO A 250 13.24 3.30 -6.81
CA PRO A 250 13.44 4.61 -7.42
C PRO A 250 13.11 5.71 -6.41
N ALA A 251 13.79 6.85 -6.54
CA ALA A 251 13.48 8.03 -5.73
C ALA A 251 12.00 8.43 -5.89
N PRO A 252 11.38 8.99 -4.84
CA PRO A 252 10.04 9.54 -4.95
C PRO A 252 9.92 10.51 -6.13
N ALA A 253 8.74 10.59 -6.75
CA ALA A 253 8.49 11.65 -7.70
C ALA A 253 8.66 13.00 -7.01
N VAL A 254 9.64 13.77 -7.43
CA VAL A 254 9.71 15.18 -7.03
C VAL A 254 8.56 15.87 -7.76
N PRO A 255 7.58 16.47 -7.05
CA PRO A 255 6.56 17.25 -7.75
C PRO A 255 7.26 18.28 -8.61
N ALA A 256 6.90 18.35 -9.89
CA ALA A 256 7.44 19.36 -10.78
C ALA A 256 7.17 20.72 -10.13
N ILE A 257 8.23 21.43 -9.73
CA ILE A 257 8.09 22.81 -9.28
C ILE A 257 7.51 23.54 -10.49
N PRO A 258 6.31 24.14 -10.40
CA PRO A 258 5.76 24.92 -11.50
C PRO A 258 6.83 25.92 -11.91
N ALA A 259 7.28 25.88 -13.15
CA ALA A 259 8.22 26.88 -13.65
C ALA A 259 7.58 28.23 -13.34
N LEU A 260 8.21 29.00 -12.47
CA LEU A 260 7.75 30.35 -12.17
C LEU A 260 7.61 31.06 -13.51
N CYS A 261 6.39 31.47 -13.84
CA CYS A 261 6.11 32.14 -15.08
C CYS A 261 7.10 33.30 -15.22
N PRO A 262 7.80 33.49 -16.34
CA PRO A 262 8.84 34.53 -16.49
C PRO A 262 8.38 35.90 -16.01
N TRP A 263 7.09 36.18 -16.13
CA TRP A 263 6.44 37.38 -15.64
C TRP A 263 6.40 37.50 -14.12
N ALA A 264 6.33 36.40 -13.36
CA ALA A 264 6.36 36.42 -11.91
C ALA A 264 7.76 36.73 -11.36
N VAL A 265 8.80 36.26 -12.06
CA VAL A 265 10.19 36.60 -11.73
C VAL A 265 10.48 38.07 -12.04
N ALA A 266 9.97 38.58 -13.17
CA ALA A 266 10.12 39.98 -13.57
C ALA A 266 9.42 40.93 -12.57
N SER A 267 8.24 40.55 -12.04
CA SER A 267 7.53 41.37 -11.04
C SER A 267 8.23 41.39 -9.69
N LEU A 268 8.86 40.28 -9.25
CA LEU A 268 9.66 40.22 -8.02
C LEU A 268 10.92 41.08 -8.13
N LEU A 269 11.63 41.02 -9.26
CA LEU A 269 12.81 41.84 -9.50
C LEU A 269 12.46 43.34 -9.61
N GLY A 270 11.35 43.66 -10.25
CA GLY A 270 10.84 45.05 -10.33
C GLY A 270 10.47 45.63 -8.96
N SER A 271 9.88 44.83 -8.08
CA SER A 271 9.53 45.26 -6.72
C SER A 271 10.77 45.48 -5.82
N LEU A 272 11.81 44.66 -5.95
CA LEU A 272 13.08 44.82 -5.22
C LEU A 272 13.85 46.06 -5.71
N LEU A 273 13.85 46.37 -7.02
CA LEU A 273 14.44 47.58 -7.57
C LEU A 273 13.71 48.85 -7.10
N ALA A 274 12.38 48.81 -7.02
CA ALA A 274 11.59 49.92 -6.52
C ALA A 274 11.83 50.21 -5.03
N LEU A 275 12.00 49.14 -4.19
CA LEU A 275 12.35 49.28 -2.78
C LEU A 275 13.77 49.82 -2.59
N GLY A 276 14.73 49.37 -3.39
CA GLY A 276 16.12 49.86 -3.34
C GLY A 276 16.23 51.34 -3.72
N LEU A 277 15.44 51.82 -4.69
CA LEU A 277 15.38 53.24 -5.06
C LEU A 277 14.67 54.13 -4.02
N ALA A 278 13.70 53.59 -3.28
CA ALA A 278 13.01 54.27 -2.19
C ALA A 278 13.94 54.47 -0.96
N LEU A 279 14.73 53.46 -0.63
CA LEU A 279 15.68 53.54 0.48
C LEU A 279 16.85 54.50 0.19
N SER A 280 17.32 54.57 -1.05
CA SER A 280 18.40 55.48 -1.42
C SER A 280 18.02 56.98 -1.42
N ARG A 281 16.70 57.29 -1.36
CA ARG A 281 16.19 58.70 -1.26
C ARG A 281 16.06 59.16 0.22
N VAL A 282 16.04 58.24 1.17
CA VAL A 282 15.89 58.59 2.62
C VAL A 282 17.21 58.99 3.27
N GLU A 283 18.35 58.63 2.65
CA GLU A 283 19.68 59.01 3.18
C GLU A 283 20.19 60.41 2.77
N LYS A 284 19.34 61.24 2.12
CA LYS A 284 19.73 62.61 1.67
C LYS A 284 18.89 63.69 2.32
N PHE A 285 18.46 63.53 3.56
CA PHE A 285 17.91 64.63 4.36
C PHE A 285 18.60 64.67 5.73
#